data_0f7499bc52d5ff044869becd8161a288
#
_entry.id   0f7499bc52d5ff044869becd8161a288
#
_cell.length_a   1.000
_cell.length_b   1.000
_cell.length_c   1.000
_cell.angle_alpha   90.00
_cell.angle_beta   90.00
_cell.angle_gamma   90.00
#
_symmetry.space_group_name_H-M   'P 1'
#
loop_
_entity.id
_entity.type
_entity.pdbx_description
1 polymer ?
#
loop_
_entity_poly.entity_id
_entity_poly.type
_entity_poly.pdbx_seq_one_letter_code
_entity_poly.pdbx_strand_id
1 'polypeptide(L)'
;MKWLLPVLCIAAGPAYAQSSSLETTCMAVAKNFFLVDTLNVGVVQSFPEIAPPGARFKYSERADTKKADMTDTFDCEFDNANAPTKILRFCVSRICYAADEDDPERKRRFQEMQVLLQRAKTAN
;
A
#
# COMPACT_ATOMS: atom_id res chain seq x y z
N MET A 1 -3.18 -58.10 -1.51
CA MET A 1 -3.19 -56.92 -2.37
C MET A 1 -2.97 -55.70 -1.53
N LYS A 2 -1.82 -55.06 -1.70
CA LYS A 2 -1.51 -53.85 -0.98
C LYS A 2 -1.96 -52.66 -1.83
N TRP A 3 -2.93 -51.94 -1.34
CA TRP A 3 -3.35 -50.69 -1.94
C TRP A 3 -2.42 -49.61 -1.45
N LEU A 4 -1.52 -49.16 -2.33
CA LEU A 4 -0.71 -47.96 -2.08
C LEU A 4 -1.55 -46.77 -2.49
N LEU A 5 -2.13 -46.11 -1.50
CA LEU A 5 -2.71 -44.77 -1.71
C LEU A 5 -1.57 -43.80 -1.93
N PRO A 6 -1.57 -43.09 -3.05
CA PRO A 6 -0.61 -42.01 -3.21
C PRO A 6 -0.96 -40.95 -2.18
N VAL A 7 -0.06 -40.72 -1.23
CA VAL A 7 -0.14 -39.57 -0.36
C VAL A 7 0.17 -38.38 -1.26
N LEU A 8 -0.88 -37.70 -1.65
CA LEU A 8 -0.73 -36.42 -2.35
C LEU A 8 -0.24 -35.40 -1.32
N CYS A 9 1.07 -35.27 -1.19
CA CYS A 9 1.64 -34.17 -0.44
C CYS A 9 1.35 -32.88 -1.21
N ILE A 10 0.25 -32.22 -0.87
CA ILE A 10 0.02 -30.87 -1.30
C ILE A 10 0.99 -30.02 -0.48
N ALA A 11 2.15 -29.75 -1.06
CA ALA A 11 3.05 -28.75 -0.52
C ALA A 11 2.36 -27.40 -0.72
N ALA A 12 1.58 -26.97 0.28
CA ALA A 12 1.14 -25.60 0.36
C ALA A 12 2.39 -24.77 0.66
N GLY A 13 2.99 -24.16 -0.39
CA GLY A 13 4.02 -23.15 -0.21
C GLY A 13 3.49 -22.02 0.66
N PRO A 14 4.37 -21.24 1.33
CA PRO A 14 3.92 -20.08 2.13
C PRO A 14 3.14 -19.15 1.20
N ALA A 15 1.82 -19.15 1.36
CA ALA A 15 0.99 -18.14 0.74
C ALA A 15 1.25 -16.84 1.48
N TYR A 16 2.03 -15.94 0.87
CA TYR A 16 2.09 -14.57 1.34
C TYR A 16 0.71 -13.97 1.10
N ALA A 17 -0.09 -13.95 2.16
CA ALA A 17 -1.41 -13.36 2.11
C ALA A 17 -1.25 -11.86 1.87
N GLN A 18 -1.64 -11.40 0.68
CA GLN A 18 -1.72 -9.98 0.39
C GLN A 18 -2.95 -9.43 1.12
N SER A 19 -2.83 -8.18 1.58
CA SER A 19 -3.93 -7.48 2.23
C SER A 19 -4.52 -6.48 1.27
N SER A 20 -5.71 -6.77 0.74
CA SER A 20 -6.44 -5.84 -0.11
C SER A 20 -6.80 -4.54 0.61
N SER A 21 -7.01 -4.61 1.92
CA SER A 21 -7.27 -3.44 2.76
C SER A 21 -6.08 -2.47 2.79
N LEU A 22 -4.87 -2.98 3.01
CA LEU A 22 -3.66 -2.15 3.00
C LEU A 22 -3.39 -1.57 1.61
N GLU A 23 -3.59 -2.36 0.57
CA GLU A 23 -3.40 -1.93 -0.81
C GLU A 23 -4.38 -0.82 -1.19
N THR A 24 -5.66 -1.00 -0.90
CA THR A 24 -6.70 -0.01 -1.17
C THR A 24 -6.47 1.28 -0.39
N THR A 25 -6.07 1.17 0.88
CA THR A 25 -5.80 2.33 1.72
C THR A 25 -4.59 3.11 1.20
N CYS A 26 -3.53 2.41 0.79
CA CYS A 26 -2.35 3.06 0.20
C CYS A 26 -2.70 3.78 -1.11
N MET A 27 -3.50 3.16 -1.96
CA MET A 27 -3.97 3.80 -3.19
C MET A 27 -4.82 5.04 -2.91
N ALA A 28 -5.65 5.01 -1.87
CA ALA A 28 -6.44 6.17 -1.46
C ALA A 28 -5.54 7.33 -1.03
N VAL A 29 -4.48 7.05 -0.28
CA VAL A 29 -3.49 8.06 0.11
C VAL A 29 -2.85 8.68 -1.13
N ALA A 30 -2.44 7.86 -2.09
CA ALA A 30 -1.81 8.33 -3.31
C ALA A 30 -2.75 9.21 -4.15
N LYS A 31 -3.99 8.80 -4.33
CA LYS A 31 -4.99 9.58 -5.07
C LYS A 31 -5.23 10.93 -4.42
N ASN A 32 -5.31 10.97 -3.09
CA ASN A 32 -5.45 12.23 -2.36
C ASN A 32 -4.20 13.10 -2.49
N PHE A 33 -3.02 12.50 -2.47
CA PHE A 33 -1.77 13.22 -2.59
C PHE A 33 -1.63 13.88 -3.97
N PHE A 34 -1.95 13.15 -5.03
CA PHE A 34 -1.87 13.65 -6.40
C PHE A 34 -3.11 14.43 -6.85
N LEU A 35 -4.16 14.46 -6.02
CA LEU A 35 -5.43 15.13 -6.32
C LEU A 35 -6.08 14.59 -7.60
N VAL A 36 -6.14 13.27 -7.71
CA VAL A 36 -6.73 12.58 -8.88
C VAL A 36 -7.76 11.55 -8.42
N ASP A 37 -8.77 11.33 -9.24
CA ASP A 37 -9.78 10.28 -9.00
C ASP A 37 -9.27 8.90 -9.42
N THR A 38 -8.46 8.87 -10.47
CA THR A 38 -7.86 7.64 -10.99
C THR A 38 -6.36 7.80 -11.14
N LEU A 39 -5.64 6.73 -10.84
CA LEU A 39 -4.19 6.68 -10.96
C LEU A 39 -3.81 5.46 -11.79
N ASN A 40 -2.89 5.63 -12.74
CA ASN A 40 -2.37 4.52 -13.51
C ASN A 40 -1.41 3.71 -12.63
N VAL A 41 -1.84 2.51 -12.23
CA VAL A 41 -1.15 1.68 -11.24
C VAL A 41 -0.67 0.40 -11.91
N GLY A 42 0.57 0.04 -11.63
CA GLY A 42 1.18 -1.21 -12.08
C GLY A 42 1.09 -2.30 -11.02
N VAL A 43 2.23 -2.91 -10.69
CA VAL A 43 2.30 -3.98 -9.71
C VAL A 43 2.00 -3.44 -8.30
N VAL A 44 1.07 -4.08 -7.61
CA VAL A 44 0.67 -3.75 -6.23
C VAL A 44 1.08 -4.88 -5.32
N GLN A 45 1.70 -4.53 -4.19
CA GLN A 45 2.13 -5.48 -3.17
C GLN A 45 1.74 -4.98 -1.79
N SER A 46 1.44 -5.90 -0.89
CA SER A 46 1.19 -5.57 0.51
C SER A 46 1.96 -6.50 1.42
N PHE A 47 2.27 -5.99 2.62
CA PHE A 47 3.13 -6.66 3.60
C PHE A 47 2.46 -6.60 4.97
N PRO A 48 1.39 -7.40 5.20
CA PRO A 48 0.65 -7.34 6.46
C PRO A 48 1.38 -7.96 7.64
N GLU A 49 2.41 -8.77 7.38
CA GLU A 49 3.09 -9.56 8.41
C GLU A 49 4.38 -8.92 8.94
N ILE A 50 4.83 -7.83 8.34
CA ILE A 50 6.01 -7.12 8.83
C ILE A 50 5.60 -5.99 9.78
N ALA A 51 6.56 -5.48 10.54
CA ALA A 51 6.35 -4.38 11.50
C ALA A 51 7.22 -3.19 11.10
N PRO A 52 6.65 -2.06 10.69
CA PRO A 52 5.20 -1.82 10.48
C PRO A 52 4.68 -2.47 9.20
N PRO A 53 3.41 -2.87 9.16
CA PRO A 53 2.81 -3.38 7.94
C PRO A 53 2.67 -2.29 6.90
N GLY A 54 2.68 -2.68 5.64
CA GLY A 54 2.65 -1.69 4.57
C GLY A 54 2.14 -2.21 3.25
N ALA A 55 2.16 -1.32 2.29
CA ALA A 55 1.85 -1.62 0.90
C ALA A 55 2.74 -0.78 -0.02
N ARG A 56 2.91 -1.26 -1.22
CA ARG A 56 3.73 -0.60 -2.25
C ARG A 56 3.12 -0.84 -3.61
N PHE A 57 3.18 0.16 -4.47
CA PHE A 57 2.82 -0.04 -5.87
C PHE A 57 3.65 0.86 -6.79
N LYS A 58 3.79 0.41 -8.02
CA LYS A 58 4.34 1.24 -9.10
C LYS A 58 3.20 2.03 -9.74
N TYR A 59 3.48 3.24 -10.14
CA TYR A 59 2.48 4.12 -10.72
C TYR A 59 3.07 5.05 -11.78
N SER A 60 2.19 5.66 -12.53
CA SER A 60 2.49 6.80 -13.38
C SER A 60 1.35 7.81 -13.32
N GLU A 61 1.68 9.08 -13.31
CA GLU A 61 0.69 10.15 -13.42
C GLU A 61 0.15 10.27 -14.86
N ARG A 62 0.81 9.62 -15.80
CA ARG A 62 0.40 9.59 -17.21
C ARG A 62 -0.43 8.34 -17.48
N ALA A 63 -1.60 8.53 -18.06
CA ALA A 63 -2.53 7.44 -18.33
C ALA A 63 -2.01 6.45 -19.38
N ASP A 64 -1.10 6.88 -20.25
CA ASP A 64 -0.59 6.09 -21.36
C ASP A 64 0.68 5.29 -21.03
N THR A 65 1.24 5.43 -19.82
CA THR A 65 2.42 4.68 -19.43
C THR A 65 2.09 3.20 -19.26
N LYS A 66 2.84 2.34 -19.93
CA LYS A 66 2.71 0.90 -19.81
C LYS A 66 3.27 0.43 -18.46
N LYS A 67 2.69 -0.63 -17.90
CA LYS A 67 3.14 -1.17 -16.60
C LYS A 67 4.63 -1.50 -16.57
N ALA A 68 5.17 -2.04 -17.67
CA ALA A 68 6.58 -2.38 -17.78
C ALA A 68 7.50 -1.15 -17.74
N ASP A 69 6.98 0.02 -18.08
CA ASP A 69 7.74 1.26 -18.16
C ASP A 69 7.61 2.14 -16.90
N MET A 70 6.82 1.70 -15.93
CA MET A 70 6.63 2.44 -14.68
C MET A 70 7.88 2.34 -13.81
N THR A 71 8.42 3.48 -13.41
CA THR A 71 9.61 3.57 -12.58
C THR A 71 9.33 4.21 -11.22
N ASP A 72 8.22 4.93 -11.09
CA ASP A 72 7.85 5.58 -9.85
C ASP A 72 7.17 4.60 -8.91
N THR A 73 7.45 4.75 -7.62
CA THR A 73 6.86 3.90 -6.57
C THR A 73 6.17 4.75 -5.51
N PHE A 74 5.10 4.21 -4.96
CA PHE A 74 4.41 4.78 -3.81
C PHE A 74 4.38 3.74 -2.70
N ASP A 75 4.92 4.08 -1.55
CA ASP A 75 5.03 3.18 -0.39
C ASP A 75 4.24 3.74 0.78
N CYS A 76 3.53 2.87 1.49
CA CYS A 76 2.81 3.24 2.72
C CYS A 76 3.21 2.32 3.86
N GLU A 77 3.33 2.90 5.06
CA GLU A 77 3.49 2.17 6.32
C GLU A 77 2.33 2.50 7.24
N PHE A 78 1.77 1.49 7.87
CA PHE A 78 0.60 1.61 8.74
C PHE A 78 0.89 1.08 10.15
N ASP A 79 0.09 1.48 11.11
CA ASP A 79 0.22 1.05 12.50
C ASP A 79 -0.18 -0.41 12.71
N ASN A 80 -1.17 -0.89 11.95
CA ASN A 80 -1.56 -2.28 12.00
C ASN A 80 -2.18 -2.72 10.66
N ALA A 81 -2.23 -4.04 10.44
CA ALA A 81 -2.68 -4.62 9.18
C ALA A 81 -4.21 -4.71 9.04
N ASN A 82 -4.94 -4.62 10.15
CA ASN A 82 -6.39 -4.74 10.18
C ASN A 82 -7.04 -3.38 10.39
N ALA A 83 -8.17 -3.16 9.74
CA ALA A 83 -8.93 -1.92 9.90
C ALA A 83 -9.44 -1.77 11.34
N PRO A 84 -9.47 -0.54 11.91
CA PRO A 84 -9.02 0.69 11.29
C PRO A 84 -7.50 0.85 11.29
N THR A 85 -6.93 1.07 10.14
CA THR A 85 -5.50 1.33 10.00
C THR A 85 -5.21 2.82 10.01
N LYS A 86 -4.08 3.20 10.59
CA LYS A 86 -3.61 4.57 10.64
C LYS A 86 -2.29 4.66 9.89
N ILE A 87 -2.15 5.64 9.01
CA ILE A 87 -0.91 5.82 8.28
C ILE A 87 0.17 6.40 9.19
N LEU A 88 1.35 5.81 9.14
CA LEU A 88 2.53 6.26 9.87
C LEU A 88 3.51 7.02 8.98
N ARG A 89 3.58 6.65 7.70
CA ARG A 89 4.53 7.20 6.74
C ARG A 89 4.11 6.82 5.33
N PHE A 90 4.38 7.69 4.38
CA PHE A 90 4.32 7.31 2.97
C PHE A 90 5.49 7.95 2.22
N CYS A 91 5.93 7.28 1.16
CA CYS A 91 7.03 7.76 0.33
C CYS A 91 6.58 7.80 -1.13
N VAL A 92 6.87 8.92 -1.77
CA VAL A 92 6.65 9.13 -3.21
C VAL A 92 8.01 9.03 -3.86
N SER A 93 8.30 7.87 -4.44
CA SER A 93 9.63 7.49 -4.91
C SER A 93 10.66 7.60 -3.78
N ARG A 94 11.52 8.60 -3.77
CA ARG A 94 12.58 8.78 -2.77
C ARG A 94 12.22 9.77 -1.66
N ILE A 95 11.09 10.46 -1.79
CA ILE A 95 10.69 11.50 -0.84
C ILE A 95 9.66 10.94 0.11
N CYS A 96 9.97 10.96 1.41
CA CYS A 96 9.11 10.41 2.44
C CYS A 96 8.43 11.51 3.26
N TYR A 97 7.23 11.20 3.73
CA TYR A 97 6.36 12.08 4.49
C TYR A 97 5.92 11.36 5.76
N ALA A 98 6.14 11.97 6.90
CA ALA A 98 5.81 11.41 8.21
C ALA A 98 5.65 12.54 9.23
N ALA A 99 5.10 12.21 10.40
CA ALA A 99 4.92 13.20 11.48
C ALA A 99 6.25 13.68 12.06
N ASP A 100 7.29 12.87 11.98
CA ASP A 100 8.63 13.15 12.52
C ASP A 100 9.61 13.69 11.48
N GLU A 101 9.14 14.07 10.31
CA GLU A 101 10.00 14.69 9.30
C GLU A 101 10.49 16.07 9.76
N ASP A 102 11.76 16.37 9.43
CA ASP A 102 12.37 17.68 9.76
C ASP A 102 11.84 18.81 8.87
N ASP A 103 11.50 18.49 7.62
CA ASP A 103 10.98 19.45 6.66
C ASP A 103 9.53 19.82 7.01
N PRO A 104 9.24 21.11 7.31
CA PRO A 104 7.89 21.51 7.70
C PRO A 104 6.83 21.27 6.61
N GLU A 105 7.20 21.40 5.35
CA GLU A 105 6.29 21.19 4.22
C GLU A 105 5.89 19.70 4.10
N ARG A 106 6.85 18.80 4.22
CA ARG A 106 6.58 17.35 4.18
C ARG A 106 5.76 16.91 5.39
N LYS A 107 6.05 17.48 6.56
CA LYS A 107 5.29 17.23 7.78
C LYS A 107 3.84 17.68 7.63
N ARG A 108 3.63 18.86 7.06
CA ARG A 108 2.29 19.40 6.80
C ARG A 108 1.51 18.52 5.81
N ARG A 109 2.16 18.12 4.73
CA ARG A 109 1.53 17.24 3.73
C ARG A 109 1.15 15.89 4.32
N PHE A 110 1.97 15.35 5.20
CA PHE A 110 1.63 14.11 5.91
C PHE A 110 0.38 14.29 6.77
N GLN A 111 0.29 15.37 7.51
CA GLN A 111 -0.86 15.66 8.37
C GLN A 111 -2.15 15.81 7.55
N GLU A 112 -2.07 16.45 6.40
CA GLU A 112 -3.21 16.58 5.48
C GLU A 112 -3.70 15.20 5.01
N MET A 113 -2.79 14.30 4.62
CA MET A 113 -3.16 12.97 4.17
C MET A 113 -3.76 12.14 5.30
N GLN A 114 -3.25 12.28 6.52
CA GLN A 114 -3.80 11.64 7.71
C GLN A 114 -5.26 12.04 7.95
N VAL A 115 -5.52 13.33 7.90
CA VAL A 115 -6.87 13.88 8.12
C VAL A 115 -7.83 13.41 7.02
N LEU A 116 -7.41 13.46 5.76
CA LEU A 116 -8.23 13.01 4.64
C LEU A 116 -8.58 11.53 4.73
N LEU A 117 -7.63 10.71 5.13
CA LEU A 117 -7.85 9.28 5.29
C LEU A 117 -8.86 8.98 6.40
N GLN A 118 -8.77 9.69 7.53
CA GLN A 118 -9.71 9.53 8.64
C GLN A 118 -11.11 9.98 8.27
N ARG A 119 -11.24 11.09 7.53
CA ARG A 119 -12.55 11.57 7.05
C ARG A 119 -13.23 10.56 6.14
N ALA A 120 -12.47 9.92 5.25
CA ALA A 120 -13.02 8.89 4.38
C ALA A 120 -13.59 7.71 5.17
N LYS A 121 -12.96 7.35 6.30
CA LYS A 121 -13.44 6.26 7.18
C LYS A 121 -14.70 6.63 7.95
N THR A 122 -14.86 7.89 8.36
CA THR A 122 -16.01 8.34 9.14
C THR A 122 -17.21 8.69 8.27
N ALA A 123 -17.04 8.87 6.96
CA ALA A 123 -18.11 9.18 6.03
C ALA A 123 -18.95 7.97 5.62
N ASN A 124 -18.55 6.77 6.03
CA ASN A 124 -19.28 5.53 5.73
C ASN A 124 -20.15 5.11 6.92
#